data_af96bcc14236da8f77b3a3047ddac5ca
#
_entry.id   af96bcc14236da8f77b3a3047ddac5ca
#
_cell.length_a   1.000
_cell.length_b   1.000
_cell.length_c   1.000
_cell.angle_alpha   90.00
_cell.angle_beta   90.00
_cell.angle_gamma   90.00
#
_symmetry.space_group_name_H-M   'P 1'
#
loop_
_entity.id
_entity.type
_entity.pdbx_description
1 polymer ?
#
loop_
_entity_poly.entity_id
_entity_poly.type
_entity_poly.pdbx_seq_one_letter_code
_entity_poly.pdbx_strand_id
1 'polypeptide(L)'
;GQGVVGYLPGAKHLLADLRSFKPTYLLGVPRVFEKVYNAASQKAGAGIRGRVFAKAFDHFVQWSKDEQETGRHSIVARAEHSFFMSVVGKSIRSALGPNMRYLACGGAPLNVDLAHFFNGMDGITFIQGYGMTETAAPMIVNWQDANRVGSVGKPGPGMGVRTDDDGELQVMGPNVFLGYYKKPELTADVKMADGWLKTGD
;
A
#
# COMPACT_ATOMS: atom_id res chain seq x y z
N GLY A 1 -1.04 0.19 21.70
CA GLY A 1 0.11 -0.74 21.82
C GLY A 1 1.41 0.03 21.87
N GLN A 2 2.38 -0.45 22.62
CA GLN A 2 3.72 0.14 22.63
C GLN A 2 4.46 -0.32 21.38
N GLY A 3 4.70 0.58 20.43
CA GLY A 3 5.46 0.34 19.21
C GLY A 3 6.73 1.17 19.19
N VAL A 4 7.82 0.62 18.62
CA VAL A 4 9.03 1.38 18.32
C VAL A 4 8.95 1.89 16.89
N VAL A 5 9.02 3.20 16.72
CA VAL A 5 8.99 3.85 15.39
C VAL A 5 10.42 4.16 14.95
N GLY A 6 10.82 3.64 13.80
CA GLY A 6 12.07 3.99 13.14
C GLY A 6 11.81 4.96 11.98
N TYR A 7 12.51 6.07 11.97
CA TYR A 7 12.47 7.03 10.86
C TYR A 7 13.61 6.78 9.90
N LEU A 8 13.30 6.64 8.61
CA LEU A 8 14.30 6.51 7.56
C LEU A 8 14.81 7.92 7.17
N PRO A 9 16.11 8.19 7.25
CA PRO A 9 16.66 9.49 6.89
C PRO A 9 16.58 9.78 5.39
N GLY A 10 16.26 8.77 4.58
CA GLY A 10 16.05 8.90 3.14
C GLY A 10 16.04 7.55 2.42
N ALA A 11 15.53 7.56 1.20
CA ALA A 11 15.39 6.33 0.40
C ALA A 11 16.73 5.67 0.01
N LYS A 12 17.88 6.37 0.16
CA LYS A 12 19.20 5.87 -0.26
C LYS A 12 19.62 4.62 0.52
N HIS A 13 19.34 4.58 1.83
CA HIS A 13 19.74 3.50 2.74
C HIS A 13 18.60 2.53 3.09
N LEU A 14 17.42 2.68 2.45
CA LEU A 14 16.20 1.93 2.75
C LEU A 14 16.42 0.45 3.02
N LEU A 15 17.07 -0.27 2.12
CA LEU A 15 17.21 -1.73 2.26
C LEU A 15 18.16 -2.15 3.39
N ALA A 16 19.19 -1.33 3.67
CA ALA A 16 20.10 -1.58 4.79
C ALA A 16 19.38 -1.33 6.12
N ASP A 17 18.63 -0.25 6.20
CA ASP A 17 17.88 0.14 7.39
C ASP A 17 16.75 -0.86 7.69
N LEU A 18 16.00 -1.32 6.69
CA LEU A 18 14.98 -2.36 6.85
C LEU A 18 15.57 -3.67 7.40
N ARG A 19 16.77 -4.06 6.94
CA ARG A 19 17.44 -5.28 7.42
C ARG A 19 17.93 -5.16 8.87
N SER A 20 18.41 -4.00 9.27
CA SER A 20 18.90 -3.76 10.63
C SER A 20 17.77 -3.56 11.63
N PHE A 21 16.77 -2.77 11.28
CA PHE A 21 15.62 -2.46 12.13
C PHE A 21 14.61 -3.61 12.23
N LYS A 22 14.49 -4.42 11.17
CA LYS A 22 13.57 -5.57 11.06
C LYS A 22 12.12 -5.22 11.42
N PRO A 23 11.51 -4.24 10.76
CA PRO A 23 10.18 -3.77 11.08
C PRO A 23 9.12 -4.84 10.84
N THR A 24 7.99 -4.72 11.55
CA THR A 24 6.77 -5.50 11.29
C THR A 24 5.79 -4.78 10.37
N TYR A 25 5.93 -3.46 10.28
CA TYR A 25 5.08 -2.56 9.50
C TYR A 25 5.95 -1.53 8.79
N LEU A 26 5.69 -1.30 7.51
CA LEU A 26 6.34 -0.27 6.70
C LEU A 26 5.28 0.63 6.07
N LEU A 27 5.27 1.91 6.47
CA LEU A 27 4.50 2.94 5.79
C LEU A 27 5.42 3.66 4.80
N GLY A 28 4.97 3.77 3.56
CA GLY A 28 5.74 4.42 2.52
C GLY A 28 4.88 4.97 1.40
N VAL A 29 5.54 5.74 0.53
CA VAL A 29 4.99 6.19 -0.76
C VAL A 29 5.32 5.15 -1.84
N PRO A 30 4.66 5.18 -3.02
CA PRO A 30 4.88 4.21 -4.11
C PRO A 30 6.35 3.94 -4.43
N ARG A 31 7.17 4.97 -4.49
CA ARG A 31 8.60 4.85 -4.80
C ARG A 31 9.40 3.96 -3.85
N VAL A 32 8.95 3.81 -2.61
CA VAL A 32 9.57 2.90 -1.62
C VAL A 32 9.41 1.46 -2.09
N PHE A 33 8.22 1.08 -2.49
CA PHE A 33 7.89 -0.28 -2.94
C PHE A 33 8.48 -0.59 -4.31
N GLU A 34 8.43 0.37 -5.23
CA GLU A 34 9.13 0.27 -6.53
C GLU A 34 10.63 0.03 -6.34
N LYS A 35 11.26 0.72 -5.39
CA LYS A 35 12.69 0.55 -5.12
C LYS A 35 13.01 -0.84 -4.57
N VAL A 36 12.18 -1.39 -3.70
CA VAL A 36 12.32 -2.76 -3.19
C VAL A 36 12.21 -3.76 -4.33
N TYR A 37 11.18 -3.62 -5.17
CA TYR A 37 10.96 -4.46 -6.34
C TYR A 37 12.12 -4.37 -7.33
N ASN A 38 12.52 -3.16 -7.72
CA ASN A 38 13.59 -2.93 -8.69
C ASN A 38 14.93 -3.47 -8.19
N ALA A 39 15.25 -3.33 -6.91
CA ALA A 39 16.46 -3.89 -6.33
C ALA A 39 16.47 -5.43 -6.39
N ALA A 40 15.33 -6.07 -6.17
CA ALA A 40 15.21 -7.52 -6.26
C ALA A 40 15.29 -8.00 -7.73
N SER A 41 14.63 -7.30 -8.64
CA SER A 41 14.67 -7.56 -10.09
C SER A 41 16.09 -7.42 -10.65
N GLN A 42 16.78 -6.34 -10.29
CA GLN A 42 18.18 -6.12 -10.69
C GLN A 42 19.11 -7.21 -10.16
N LYS A 43 18.91 -7.67 -8.92
CA LYS A 43 19.67 -8.77 -8.33
C LYS A 43 19.42 -10.10 -9.05
N ALA A 44 18.20 -10.34 -9.54
CA ALA A 44 17.88 -11.50 -10.36
C ALA A 44 18.59 -11.41 -11.73
N GLY A 45 18.78 -10.21 -12.27
CA GLY A 45 19.50 -9.93 -13.51
C GLY A 45 18.79 -10.49 -14.75
N ALA A 46 19.55 -10.65 -15.82
CA ALA A 46 19.09 -11.28 -17.06
C ALA A 46 19.26 -12.81 -17.01
N GLY A 47 18.78 -13.52 -18.01
CA GLY A 47 18.91 -14.97 -18.14
C GLY A 47 17.87 -15.76 -17.34
N ILE A 48 18.23 -16.95 -16.87
CA ILE A 48 17.28 -17.89 -16.24
C ILE A 48 16.69 -17.30 -14.96
N ARG A 49 17.51 -16.69 -14.10
CA ARG A 49 17.05 -16.10 -12.83
C ARG A 49 16.08 -14.94 -13.07
N GLY A 50 16.36 -14.07 -14.03
CA GLY A 50 15.45 -12.99 -14.41
C GLY A 50 14.12 -13.50 -14.96
N ARG A 51 14.15 -14.56 -15.77
CA ARG A 51 12.91 -15.22 -16.25
C ARG A 51 12.10 -15.85 -15.13
N VAL A 52 12.77 -16.48 -14.16
CA VAL A 52 12.10 -17.01 -12.96
C VAL A 52 11.49 -15.90 -12.13
N PHE A 53 12.19 -14.78 -11.97
CA PHE A 53 11.68 -13.60 -11.24
C PHE A 53 10.43 -13.01 -11.93
N ALA A 54 10.45 -12.86 -13.27
CA ALA A 54 9.29 -12.37 -14.02
C ALA A 54 8.08 -13.30 -13.87
N LYS A 55 8.28 -14.64 -14.02
CA LYS A 55 7.21 -15.62 -13.78
C LYS A 55 6.68 -15.59 -12.34
N ALA A 56 7.55 -15.38 -11.37
CA ALA A 56 7.13 -15.23 -9.98
C ALA A 56 6.31 -13.96 -9.76
N PHE A 57 6.65 -12.86 -10.44
CA PHE A 57 5.84 -11.64 -10.43
C PHE A 57 4.42 -11.92 -10.92
N ASP A 58 4.29 -12.49 -12.13
CA ASP A 58 2.98 -12.82 -12.72
C ASP A 58 2.19 -13.77 -11.81
N HIS A 59 2.86 -14.78 -11.24
CA HIS A 59 2.24 -15.73 -10.33
C HIS A 59 1.72 -15.06 -9.04
N PHE A 60 2.50 -14.23 -8.36
CA PHE A 60 2.05 -13.54 -7.14
C PHE A 60 0.93 -12.54 -7.42
N VAL A 61 0.98 -11.85 -8.57
CA VAL A 61 -0.12 -10.99 -9.01
C VAL A 61 -1.41 -11.79 -9.17
N GLN A 62 -1.35 -12.91 -9.92
CA GLN A 62 -2.52 -13.75 -10.15
C GLN A 62 -3.01 -14.41 -8.86
N TRP A 63 -2.11 -14.91 -8.03
CA TRP A 63 -2.45 -15.47 -6.71
C TRP A 63 -3.24 -14.48 -5.86
N SER A 64 -2.78 -13.24 -5.76
CA SER A 64 -3.48 -12.20 -5.00
C SER A 64 -4.84 -11.82 -5.59
N LYS A 65 -4.98 -11.82 -6.93
CA LYS A 65 -6.25 -11.58 -7.61
C LYS A 65 -7.25 -12.73 -7.33
N ASP A 66 -6.81 -13.97 -7.48
CA ASP A 66 -7.63 -15.14 -7.22
C ASP A 66 -8.08 -15.22 -5.75
N GLU A 67 -7.16 -14.89 -4.81
CA GLU A 67 -7.49 -14.81 -3.38
C GLU A 67 -8.57 -13.76 -3.12
N GLN A 68 -8.45 -12.58 -3.74
CA GLN A 68 -9.41 -11.48 -3.60
C GLN A 68 -10.79 -11.81 -4.21
N GLU A 69 -10.82 -12.54 -5.33
CA GLU A 69 -12.05 -12.84 -6.06
C GLU A 69 -12.78 -14.07 -5.53
N THR A 70 -12.04 -15.12 -5.25
CA THR A 70 -12.62 -16.45 -4.95
C THR A 70 -12.13 -17.08 -3.66
N GLY A 71 -10.95 -16.68 -3.16
CA GLY A 71 -10.28 -17.32 -2.02
C GLY A 71 -9.88 -18.79 -2.30
N ARG A 72 -9.83 -19.21 -3.57
CA ARG A 72 -9.62 -20.61 -3.95
C ARG A 72 -8.44 -20.75 -4.90
N HIS A 73 -7.57 -21.70 -4.59
CA HIS A 73 -6.42 -22.03 -5.42
C HIS A 73 -6.37 -23.53 -5.72
N SER A 74 -6.04 -23.89 -6.95
CA SER A 74 -5.84 -25.29 -7.35
C SER A 74 -4.61 -25.89 -6.66
N ILE A 75 -4.52 -27.21 -6.64
CA ILE A 75 -3.35 -27.94 -6.09
C ILE A 75 -2.07 -27.53 -6.85
N VAL A 76 -2.18 -27.38 -8.17
CA VAL A 76 -1.05 -26.96 -9.01
C VAL A 76 -0.60 -25.54 -8.65
N ALA A 77 -1.55 -24.60 -8.55
CA ALA A 77 -1.25 -23.21 -8.16
C ALA A 77 -0.58 -23.13 -6.77
N ARG A 78 -0.99 -23.97 -5.82
CA ARG A 78 -0.35 -24.05 -4.48
C ARG A 78 1.08 -24.58 -4.54
N ALA A 79 1.36 -25.58 -5.39
CA ALA A 79 2.70 -26.11 -5.57
C ALA A 79 3.62 -25.06 -6.23
N GLU A 80 3.14 -24.38 -7.27
CA GLU A 80 3.85 -23.27 -7.91
C GLU A 80 4.10 -22.12 -6.94
N HIS A 81 3.10 -21.78 -6.12
CA HIS A 81 3.23 -20.74 -5.11
C HIS A 81 4.35 -21.07 -4.11
N SER A 82 4.37 -22.28 -3.55
CA SER A 82 5.43 -22.74 -2.66
C SER A 82 6.81 -22.67 -3.32
N PHE A 83 6.92 -23.03 -4.58
CA PHE A 83 8.16 -22.90 -5.34
C PHE A 83 8.60 -21.46 -5.47
N PHE A 84 7.75 -20.55 -5.95
CA PHE A 84 8.10 -19.14 -6.11
C PHE A 84 8.37 -18.44 -4.78
N MET A 85 7.63 -18.79 -3.72
CA MET A 85 7.93 -18.33 -2.37
C MET A 85 9.32 -18.76 -1.90
N SER A 86 9.74 -19.99 -2.23
CA SER A 86 11.06 -20.47 -1.82
C SER A 86 12.22 -19.79 -2.56
N VAL A 87 12.03 -19.43 -3.83
CA VAL A 87 13.08 -18.88 -4.70
C VAL A 87 13.08 -17.35 -4.70
N VAL A 88 11.93 -16.72 -4.87
CA VAL A 88 11.79 -15.25 -5.01
C VAL A 88 11.26 -14.63 -3.73
N GLY A 89 10.19 -15.17 -3.14
CA GLY A 89 9.55 -14.64 -1.96
C GLY A 89 10.51 -14.49 -0.77
N LYS A 90 11.35 -15.49 -0.51
CA LYS A 90 12.39 -15.41 0.53
C LYS A 90 13.37 -14.26 0.31
N SER A 91 13.75 -13.99 -0.95
CA SER A 91 14.67 -12.90 -1.27
C SER A 91 14.05 -11.53 -0.99
N ILE A 92 12.78 -11.34 -1.38
CA ILE A 92 12.01 -10.11 -1.13
C ILE A 92 11.80 -9.93 0.39
N ARG A 93 11.34 -10.96 1.09
CA ARG A 93 11.15 -10.91 2.55
C ARG A 93 12.46 -10.60 3.28
N SER A 94 13.58 -11.17 2.84
CA SER A 94 14.90 -10.83 3.40
C SER A 94 15.28 -9.36 3.16
N ALA A 95 14.85 -8.77 2.04
CA ALA A 95 15.10 -7.35 1.74
C ALA A 95 14.22 -6.42 2.59
N LEU A 96 12.96 -6.80 2.83
CA LEU A 96 12.00 -6.06 3.65
C LEU A 96 12.27 -6.23 5.16
N GLY A 97 12.95 -7.30 5.55
CA GLY A 97 13.15 -7.72 6.94
C GLY A 97 12.28 -8.93 7.30
N PRO A 98 12.81 -9.86 8.13
CA PRO A 98 12.16 -11.15 8.42
C PRO A 98 10.83 -11.01 9.16
N ASN A 99 10.62 -9.91 9.88
CA ASN A 99 9.44 -9.67 10.69
C ASN A 99 8.32 -8.92 9.95
N MET A 100 8.55 -8.54 8.68
CA MET A 100 7.58 -7.77 7.90
C MET A 100 6.25 -8.51 7.76
N ARG A 101 5.16 -7.82 8.11
CA ARG A 101 3.78 -8.31 7.98
C ARG A 101 2.90 -7.37 7.19
N TYR A 102 3.07 -6.07 7.37
CA TYR A 102 2.21 -5.05 6.77
C TYR A 102 3.03 -4.06 5.98
N LEU A 103 2.64 -3.87 4.72
CA LEU A 103 3.13 -2.82 3.85
C LEU A 103 1.97 -1.86 3.60
N ALA A 104 2.10 -0.61 4.01
CA ALA A 104 1.09 0.40 3.81
C ALA A 104 1.58 1.47 2.84
N CYS A 105 0.78 1.76 1.83
CA CYS A 105 1.07 2.74 0.79
C CYS A 105 0.00 3.84 0.78
N GLY A 106 0.45 5.09 0.70
CA GLY A 106 -0.42 6.25 0.57
C GLY A 106 0.31 7.43 -0.06
N GLY A 107 -0.41 8.54 -0.24
CA GLY A 107 0.12 9.80 -0.73
C GLY A 107 0.29 9.92 -2.25
N ALA A 108 0.16 8.83 -3.01
CA ALA A 108 0.07 8.82 -4.47
C ALA A 108 -0.45 7.46 -4.97
N PRO A 109 -0.99 7.39 -6.20
CA PRO A 109 -1.38 6.12 -6.81
C PRO A 109 -0.20 5.16 -6.96
N LEU A 110 -0.41 3.90 -6.58
CA LEU A 110 0.54 2.81 -6.82
C LEU A 110 0.07 1.96 -7.98
N ASN A 111 1.01 1.44 -8.77
CA ASN A 111 0.71 0.41 -9.77
C ASN A 111 0.02 -0.79 -9.10
N VAL A 112 -1.16 -1.16 -9.60
CA VAL A 112 -2.03 -2.17 -9.00
C VAL A 112 -1.38 -3.56 -9.02
N ASP A 113 -0.67 -3.91 -10.09
CA ASP A 113 0.02 -5.20 -10.17
C ASP A 113 1.19 -5.28 -9.19
N LEU A 114 1.87 -4.16 -8.92
CA LEU A 114 2.90 -4.12 -7.89
C LEU A 114 2.30 -4.31 -6.48
N ALA A 115 1.12 -3.76 -6.21
CA ALA A 115 0.41 -4.00 -4.96
C ALA A 115 -0.01 -5.47 -4.82
N HIS A 116 -0.58 -6.08 -5.88
CA HIS A 116 -0.89 -7.51 -5.92
C HIS A 116 0.35 -8.39 -5.75
N PHE A 117 1.48 -8.03 -6.38
CA PHE A 117 2.74 -8.75 -6.23
C PHE A 117 3.16 -8.87 -4.76
N PHE A 118 3.13 -7.79 -4.00
CA PHE A 118 3.45 -7.84 -2.57
C PHE A 118 2.37 -8.55 -1.75
N ASN A 119 1.10 -8.32 -2.05
CA ASN A 119 -0.02 -8.94 -1.34
C ASN A 119 -0.12 -10.45 -1.61
N GLY A 120 0.38 -10.91 -2.76
CA GLY A 120 0.43 -12.33 -3.12
C GLY A 120 1.53 -13.12 -2.40
N MET A 121 2.36 -12.50 -1.58
CA MET A 121 3.39 -13.20 -0.81
C MET A 121 2.88 -13.62 0.56
N ASP A 122 3.16 -14.86 0.96
CA ASP A 122 2.76 -15.38 2.26
C ASP A 122 3.21 -14.49 3.42
N GLY A 123 2.27 -14.20 4.31
CA GLY A 123 2.50 -13.43 5.53
C GLY A 123 2.85 -11.95 5.31
N ILE A 124 2.51 -11.40 4.14
CA ILE A 124 2.52 -9.96 3.84
C ILE A 124 1.11 -9.53 3.48
N THR A 125 0.61 -8.49 4.14
CA THR A 125 -0.61 -7.80 3.76
C THR A 125 -0.23 -6.43 3.22
N PHE A 126 -0.62 -6.15 1.97
CA PHE A 126 -0.41 -4.86 1.35
C PHE A 126 -1.66 -3.99 1.50
N ILE A 127 -1.53 -2.88 2.19
CA ILE A 127 -2.61 -1.96 2.54
C ILE A 127 -2.44 -0.67 1.75
N GLN A 128 -3.51 -0.17 1.16
CA GLN A 128 -3.55 1.17 0.57
C GLN A 128 -4.46 2.07 1.39
N GLY A 129 -4.14 3.35 1.44
CA GLY A 129 -4.96 4.34 2.08
C GLY A 129 -4.95 5.66 1.31
N TYR A 130 -6.02 6.41 1.47
CA TYR A 130 -6.20 7.76 0.93
C TYR A 130 -6.33 8.76 2.07
N GLY A 131 -5.79 9.92 1.84
CA GLY A 131 -5.91 11.06 2.70
C GLY A 131 -5.01 12.19 2.22
N MET A 132 -5.30 13.38 2.70
CA MET A 132 -4.60 14.61 2.37
C MET A 132 -4.25 15.35 3.66
N THR A 133 -3.47 16.40 3.56
CA THR A 133 -3.07 17.20 4.73
C THR A 133 -4.29 17.77 5.46
N GLU A 134 -5.28 18.18 4.71
CA GLU A 134 -6.55 18.73 5.18
C GLU A 134 -7.41 17.73 5.95
N THR A 135 -7.11 16.44 5.84
CA THR A 135 -7.80 15.37 6.58
C THR A 135 -6.92 14.66 7.61
N ALA A 136 -5.74 15.22 7.91
CA ALA A 136 -4.77 14.64 8.86
C ALA A 136 -4.48 13.13 8.60
N ALA A 137 -4.51 12.70 7.35
CA ALA A 137 -4.37 11.34 6.80
C ALA A 137 -4.04 10.22 7.82
N PRO A 138 -4.53 8.99 7.59
CA PRO A 138 -5.41 8.55 6.51
C PRO A 138 -6.89 8.76 6.83
N MET A 139 -7.71 8.99 5.81
CA MET A 139 -9.15 9.08 5.93
C MET A 139 -9.87 7.81 5.49
N ILE A 140 -9.37 7.21 4.42
CA ILE A 140 -9.86 5.96 3.84
C ILE A 140 -8.72 4.97 3.88
N VAL A 141 -8.97 3.74 4.31
CA VAL A 141 -7.94 2.69 4.45
C VAL A 141 -8.51 1.34 4.08
N ASN A 142 -7.72 0.54 3.41
CA ASN A 142 -7.96 -0.90 3.32
C ASN A 142 -7.66 -1.54 4.69
N TRP A 143 -8.69 -1.95 5.39
CA TRP A 143 -8.55 -2.71 6.63
C TRP A 143 -8.18 -4.16 6.33
N GLN A 144 -7.46 -4.80 7.24
CA GLN A 144 -6.94 -6.16 7.04
C GLN A 144 -8.05 -7.18 6.72
N ASP A 145 -9.20 -7.06 7.35
CA ASP A 145 -10.38 -7.92 7.21
C ASP A 145 -11.27 -7.56 5.99
N ALA A 146 -10.98 -6.45 5.34
CA ALA A 146 -11.72 -5.94 4.18
C ALA A 146 -10.77 -5.35 3.12
N ASN A 147 -9.56 -5.89 3.02
CA ASN A 147 -8.55 -5.42 2.08
C ASN A 147 -8.95 -5.77 0.64
N ARG A 148 -9.00 -4.74 -0.22
CA ARG A 148 -9.20 -4.89 -1.66
C ARG A 148 -8.10 -4.13 -2.39
N VAL A 149 -7.11 -4.87 -2.87
CA VAL A 149 -6.02 -4.30 -3.69
C VAL A 149 -6.61 -3.63 -4.94
N GLY A 150 -6.09 -2.45 -5.28
CA GLY A 150 -6.63 -1.63 -6.37
C GLY A 150 -7.69 -0.63 -5.92
N SER A 151 -8.07 -0.63 -4.63
CA SER A 151 -8.88 0.42 -4.02
C SER A 151 -8.15 1.05 -2.84
N VAL A 152 -8.61 2.22 -2.41
CA VAL A 152 -8.11 2.88 -1.20
C VAL A 152 -8.83 2.41 0.08
N GLY A 153 -9.85 1.56 -0.06
CA GLY A 153 -10.55 0.94 1.04
C GLY A 153 -11.85 1.62 1.46
N LYS A 154 -12.11 1.62 2.76
CA LYS A 154 -13.33 2.15 3.38
C LYS A 154 -13.01 3.34 4.28
N PRO A 155 -13.96 4.27 4.47
CA PRO A 155 -13.81 5.36 5.43
C PRO A 155 -13.51 4.83 6.83
N GLY A 156 -12.68 5.56 7.57
CA GLY A 156 -12.45 5.29 8.97
C GLY A 156 -13.69 5.56 9.83
N PRO A 157 -13.73 5.08 11.07
CA PRO A 157 -14.84 5.30 11.99
C PRO A 157 -15.13 6.80 12.18
N GLY A 158 -16.40 7.19 12.04
CA GLY A 158 -16.84 8.56 12.16
C GLY A 158 -16.52 9.47 10.96
N MET A 159 -16.02 8.90 9.86
CA MET A 159 -15.70 9.60 8.63
C MET A 159 -16.75 9.33 7.56
N GLY A 160 -17.18 10.38 6.85
CA GLY A 160 -18.08 10.32 5.69
C GLY A 160 -17.32 10.50 4.39
N VAL A 161 -17.76 9.79 3.37
CA VAL A 161 -17.22 9.88 2.01
C VAL A 161 -18.39 9.85 1.04
N ARG A 162 -18.38 10.76 0.08
CA ARG A 162 -19.34 10.77 -1.05
C ARG A 162 -18.63 11.27 -2.31
N THR A 163 -19.22 11.03 -3.45
CA THR A 163 -18.89 11.71 -4.71
C THR A 163 -20.02 12.67 -5.04
N ASP A 164 -19.68 13.83 -5.60
CA ASP A 164 -20.70 14.72 -6.17
C ASP A 164 -21.09 14.29 -7.61
N ASP A 165 -21.95 15.11 -8.25
CA ASP A 165 -22.46 14.80 -9.59
C ASP A 165 -21.38 14.84 -10.67
N ASP A 166 -20.30 15.58 -10.44
CA ASP A 166 -19.14 15.68 -11.35
C ASP A 166 -18.10 14.59 -11.08
N GLY A 167 -18.31 13.79 -10.02
CA GLY A 167 -17.45 12.68 -9.61
C GLY A 167 -16.34 13.09 -8.63
N GLU A 168 -16.28 14.36 -8.20
CA GLU A 168 -15.31 14.82 -7.22
C GLU A 168 -15.55 14.13 -5.87
N LEU A 169 -14.48 13.63 -5.25
CA LEU A 169 -14.53 13.05 -3.93
C LEU A 169 -14.73 14.14 -2.87
N GLN A 170 -15.75 13.98 -2.05
CA GLN A 170 -16.00 14.83 -0.90
C GLN A 170 -15.93 14.03 0.40
N VAL A 171 -15.38 14.64 1.43
CA VAL A 171 -15.10 13.97 2.70
C VAL A 171 -15.55 14.79 3.89
N MET A 172 -15.97 14.12 4.96
CA MET A 172 -16.39 14.76 6.21
C MET A 172 -15.92 13.91 7.39
N GLY A 173 -15.52 14.57 8.47
CA GLY A 173 -15.14 13.86 9.69
C GLY A 173 -14.42 14.75 10.69
N PRO A 174 -14.20 14.25 11.91
CA PRO A 174 -13.54 15.00 12.98
C PRO A 174 -12.07 15.31 12.69
N ASN A 175 -11.48 14.63 11.72
CA ASN A 175 -10.10 14.79 11.25
C ASN A 175 -9.95 15.84 10.15
N VAL A 176 -11.06 16.38 9.62
CA VAL A 176 -11.01 17.48 8.65
C VAL A 176 -10.53 18.75 9.34
N PHE A 177 -9.55 19.41 8.72
CA PHE A 177 -8.92 20.62 9.26
C PHE A 177 -9.92 21.77 9.51
N LEU A 178 -9.55 22.72 10.35
CA LEU A 178 -10.37 23.90 10.62
C LEU A 178 -10.41 24.86 9.43
N GLY A 179 -9.30 24.95 8.71
CA GLY A 179 -9.13 25.80 7.53
C GLY A 179 -7.67 26.19 7.32
N TYR A 180 -7.41 26.89 6.23
CA TYR A 180 -6.08 27.42 5.91
C TYR A 180 -5.79 28.66 6.76
N TYR A 181 -4.64 28.67 7.40
CA TYR A 181 -4.24 29.73 8.31
C TYR A 181 -4.19 31.09 7.60
N LYS A 182 -4.95 32.06 8.12
CA LYS A 182 -5.10 33.42 7.57
C LYS A 182 -5.57 33.48 6.12
N LYS A 183 -6.28 32.45 5.64
CA LYS A 183 -6.80 32.38 4.27
C LYS A 183 -8.27 31.92 4.27
N PRO A 184 -9.20 32.76 4.78
CA PRO A 184 -10.61 32.37 4.91
C PRO A 184 -11.28 32.13 3.56
N GLU A 185 -10.91 32.87 2.52
CA GLU A 185 -11.45 32.71 1.17
C GLU A 185 -11.12 31.33 0.60
N LEU A 186 -9.84 30.94 0.64
CA LEU A 186 -9.42 29.59 0.18
C LEU A 186 -10.05 28.47 1.02
N THR A 187 -10.33 28.73 2.30
CA THR A 187 -11.05 27.77 3.14
C THR A 187 -12.50 27.62 2.69
N ALA A 188 -13.17 28.72 2.35
CA ALA A 188 -14.54 28.71 1.88
C ALA A 188 -14.70 28.04 0.50
N ASP A 189 -13.67 28.08 -0.34
CA ASP A 189 -13.67 27.41 -1.64
C ASP A 189 -13.72 25.89 -1.53
N VAL A 190 -13.09 25.31 -0.50
CA VAL A 190 -12.99 23.86 -0.35
C VAL A 190 -13.90 23.30 0.76
N LYS A 191 -14.22 24.09 1.78
CA LYS A 191 -15.03 23.65 2.92
C LYS A 191 -16.46 24.15 2.80
N MET A 192 -17.37 23.22 2.55
CA MET A 192 -18.78 23.50 2.34
C MET A 192 -19.50 23.86 3.65
N ALA A 193 -20.61 24.61 3.55
CA ALA A 193 -21.39 25.04 4.70
C ALA A 193 -22.01 23.88 5.51
N ASP A 194 -22.24 22.73 4.88
CA ASP A 194 -22.74 21.49 5.48
C ASP A 194 -21.64 20.62 6.12
N GLY A 195 -20.40 21.10 6.14
CA GLY A 195 -19.25 20.46 6.78
C GLY A 195 -18.45 19.52 5.90
N TRP A 196 -18.85 19.31 4.64
CA TRP A 196 -18.07 18.53 3.69
C TRP A 196 -16.87 19.32 3.16
N LEU A 197 -15.80 18.60 2.87
CA LEU A 197 -14.58 19.10 2.24
C LEU A 197 -14.50 18.57 0.81
N LYS A 198 -14.32 19.44 -0.14
CA LYS A 198 -13.97 19.13 -1.53
C LYS A 198 -12.48 18.75 -1.58
N THR A 199 -12.16 17.62 -2.18
CA THR A 199 -10.78 17.14 -2.20
C THR A 199 -10.00 17.55 -3.45
N GLY A 200 -10.70 17.82 -4.54
CA GLY A 200 -10.11 18.06 -5.85
C GLY A 200 -9.69 16.77 -6.57
N ASP A 201 -10.05 15.57 -6.06
CA ASP A 201 -9.72 14.25 -6.61
C ASP A 201 -10.93 13.61 -7.29
#